data_f8d8dfa515f7a14d2fcf21986e631489
#
_entry.id   f8d8dfa515f7a14d2fcf21986e631489
#
_cell.length_a   1.000
_cell.length_b   1.000
_cell.length_c   1.000
_cell.angle_alpha   90.00
_cell.angle_beta   90.00
_cell.angle_gamma   90.00
#
_symmetry.space_group_name_H-M   'P 1'
#
loop_
_entity.id
_entity.type
_entity.pdbx_description
1 polymer ?
#
loop_
_entity_poly.entity_id
_entity_poly.type
_entity_poly.pdbx_seq_one_letter_code
_entity_poly.pdbx_strand_id
1 'polypeptide(L)'
;MDVARVVGRARQVVSVLASPTLRAAVLGGSPVDDRTRAAIDSFDWVTDDGPDASVLGWTSRELQRLQSPAAVLEFGRIERMPVKDVERHALSVRIVELVFERLGQERAVPEAVLNAAIGMFATDVSVVRRDAVDLGVLTRTDDGSVYRLRVDRTA
;
A
#
# COMPACT_ATOMS: atom_id res chain seq x y z
N MET A 1 -12.48 -7.39 -1.00
CA MET A 1 -11.31 -8.13 -0.44
C MET A 1 -10.57 -7.22 0.52
N ASP A 2 -10.17 -7.71 1.69
CA ASP A 2 -9.29 -6.95 2.60
C ASP A 2 -7.82 -7.26 2.27
N VAL A 3 -7.24 -6.45 1.38
CA VAL A 3 -5.85 -6.59 0.91
C VAL A 3 -4.87 -6.49 2.08
N ALA A 4 -5.10 -5.57 3.01
CA ALA A 4 -4.21 -5.37 4.16
C ALA A 4 -4.13 -6.64 5.03
N ARG A 5 -5.25 -7.30 5.24
CA ARG A 5 -5.33 -8.55 5.99
C ARG A 5 -4.59 -9.70 5.27
N VAL A 6 -4.79 -9.83 3.95
CA VAL A 6 -4.12 -10.87 3.14
C VAL A 6 -2.61 -10.70 3.16
N VAL A 7 -2.13 -9.50 2.88
CA VAL A 7 -0.68 -9.18 2.88
C VAL A 7 -0.10 -9.26 4.29
N GLY A 8 -0.83 -8.80 5.31
CA GLY A 8 -0.42 -8.89 6.71
C GLY A 8 -0.19 -10.34 7.14
N ARG A 9 -1.14 -11.23 6.81
CA ARG A 9 -1.01 -12.66 7.10
C ARG A 9 0.16 -13.31 6.34
N ALA A 10 0.34 -12.99 5.05
CA ALA A 10 1.49 -13.47 4.29
C ALA A 10 2.84 -13.07 4.94
N ARG A 11 2.94 -11.82 5.43
CA ARG A 11 4.13 -11.37 6.18
C ARG A 11 4.33 -12.16 7.47
N GLN A 12 3.27 -12.45 8.22
CA GLN A 12 3.36 -13.27 9.44
C GLN A 12 3.90 -14.67 9.12
N VAL A 13 3.37 -15.33 8.08
CA VAL A 13 3.85 -16.65 7.63
C VAL A 13 5.33 -16.60 7.27
N VAL A 14 5.77 -15.62 6.47
CA VAL A 14 7.18 -15.45 6.13
C VAL A 14 8.03 -15.21 7.37
N SER A 15 7.58 -14.39 8.33
CA SER A 15 8.29 -14.13 9.58
C SER A 15 8.44 -15.39 10.43
N VAL A 16 7.40 -16.23 10.51
CA VAL A 16 7.45 -17.53 11.20
C VAL A 16 8.47 -18.44 10.53
N LEU A 17 8.44 -18.57 9.20
CA LEU A 17 9.37 -19.42 8.47
C LEU A 17 10.83 -18.95 8.57
N ALA A 18 11.05 -17.64 8.62
CA ALA A 18 12.38 -17.03 8.74
C ALA A 18 12.97 -17.14 10.15
N SER A 19 12.13 -17.23 11.20
CA SER A 19 12.56 -17.33 12.60
C SER A 19 12.60 -18.78 13.06
N PRO A 20 13.77 -19.35 13.43
CA PRO A 20 13.84 -20.71 13.95
C PRO A 20 12.97 -20.93 15.19
N THR A 21 12.91 -19.95 16.09
CA THR A 21 12.13 -20.00 17.33
C THR A 21 10.63 -20.04 17.04
N LEU A 22 10.12 -19.09 16.22
CA LEU A 22 8.70 -19.05 15.84
C LEU A 22 8.30 -20.29 15.05
N ARG A 23 9.16 -20.75 14.15
CA ARG A 23 8.91 -21.95 13.35
C ARG A 23 8.82 -23.20 14.22
N ALA A 24 9.74 -23.40 15.16
CA ALA A 24 9.68 -24.51 16.09
C ALA A 24 8.43 -24.47 16.97
N ALA A 25 8.03 -23.27 17.39
CA ALA A 25 6.83 -23.09 18.21
C ALA A 25 5.54 -23.39 17.44
N VAL A 26 5.41 -22.91 16.21
CA VAL A 26 4.21 -23.08 15.39
C VAL A 26 4.09 -24.47 14.77
N LEU A 27 5.21 -25.06 14.34
CA LEU A 27 5.23 -26.35 13.64
C LEU A 27 5.64 -27.54 14.52
N GLY A 28 6.38 -27.30 15.57
CA GLY A 28 6.96 -28.36 16.41
C GLY A 28 6.39 -28.53 17.79
N GLY A 29 5.44 -27.66 18.19
CA GLY A 29 4.81 -27.73 19.52
C GLY A 29 5.81 -27.58 20.70
N SER A 30 6.97 -26.97 20.45
CA SER A 30 8.01 -26.79 21.48
C SER A 30 7.58 -25.77 22.53
N PRO A 31 7.96 -25.95 23.82
CA PRO A 31 7.77 -24.93 24.84
C PRO A 31 8.40 -23.60 24.42
N VAL A 32 7.67 -22.52 24.55
CA VAL A 32 8.09 -21.17 24.19
C VAL A 32 7.95 -20.23 25.36
N ASP A 33 8.75 -19.15 25.37
CA ASP A 33 8.60 -18.08 26.35
C ASP A 33 7.27 -17.31 26.13
N ASP A 34 6.84 -16.57 27.15
CA ASP A 34 5.55 -15.85 27.15
C ASP A 34 5.46 -14.82 26.02
N ARG A 35 6.57 -14.19 25.64
CA ARG A 35 6.61 -13.22 24.54
C ARG A 35 6.37 -13.89 23.19
N THR A 36 7.00 -15.03 22.95
CA THR A 36 6.80 -15.82 21.74
C THR A 36 5.38 -16.36 21.67
N ARG A 37 4.82 -16.81 22.80
CA ARG A 37 3.45 -17.26 22.91
C ARG A 37 2.46 -16.15 22.56
N ALA A 38 2.60 -14.98 23.18
CA ALA A 38 1.74 -13.82 22.88
C ALA A 38 1.82 -13.38 21.40
N ALA A 39 2.98 -13.52 20.77
CA ALA A 39 3.11 -13.25 19.33
C ALA A 39 2.33 -14.26 18.48
N ILE A 40 2.40 -15.55 18.82
CA ILE A 40 1.70 -16.65 18.10
C ILE A 40 0.18 -16.52 18.30
N ASP A 41 -0.28 -16.20 19.52
CA ASP A 41 -1.70 -16.04 19.84
C ASP A 41 -2.35 -14.88 19.05
N SER A 42 -1.54 -13.94 18.55
CA SER A 42 -2.01 -12.87 17.67
C SER A 42 -2.26 -13.30 16.21
N PHE A 43 -1.85 -14.51 15.83
CA PHE A 43 -1.97 -15.01 14.46
C PHE A 43 -3.32 -15.73 14.27
N ASP A 44 -4.17 -15.18 13.43
CA ASP A 44 -5.52 -15.72 13.14
C ASP A 44 -5.50 -17.01 12.28
N TRP A 45 -4.33 -17.51 11.93
CA TRP A 45 -4.09 -18.70 11.12
C TRP A 45 -3.38 -19.83 11.90
N VAL A 46 -3.16 -19.64 13.20
CA VAL A 46 -2.61 -20.66 14.10
C VAL A 46 -3.71 -21.06 15.09
N THR A 47 -3.89 -22.36 15.26
CA THR A 47 -4.82 -22.97 16.20
C THR A 47 -4.04 -23.85 17.21
N ASP A 48 -4.74 -24.41 18.19
CA ASP A 48 -4.12 -25.35 19.14
C ASP A 48 -3.53 -26.60 18.45
N ASP A 49 -4.07 -26.96 17.29
CA ASP A 49 -3.61 -28.09 16.47
C ASP A 49 -2.53 -27.68 15.44
N GLY A 50 -2.08 -26.43 15.47
CA GLY A 50 -1.08 -25.88 14.54
C GLY A 50 -1.67 -24.98 13.45
N PRO A 51 -0.98 -24.83 12.30
CA PRO A 51 -1.42 -23.94 11.21
C PRO A 51 -2.76 -24.37 10.60
N ASP A 52 -3.72 -23.45 10.51
CA ASP A 52 -5.00 -23.66 9.84
C ASP A 52 -4.83 -23.67 8.32
N ALA A 53 -4.88 -24.86 7.73
CA ALA A 53 -4.72 -25.06 6.30
C ALA A 53 -5.81 -24.35 5.46
N SER A 54 -7.03 -24.19 6.00
CA SER A 54 -8.14 -23.54 5.31
C SER A 54 -7.90 -22.04 5.18
N VAL A 55 -7.44 -21.40 6.26
CA VAL A 55 -7.10 -19.98 6.32
C VAL A 55 -5.88 -19.67 5.44
N LEU A 56 -4.85 -20.51 5.49
CA LEU A 56 -3.67 -20.38 4.66
C LEU A 56 -3.98 -20.61 3.17
N GLY A 57 -4.81 -21.61 2.85
CA GLY A 57 -5.26 -21.88 1.49
C GLY A 57 -6.08 -20.73 0.91
N TRP A 58 -6.96 -20.13 1.71
CA TRP A 58 -7.68 -18.91 1.31
C TRP A 58 -6.71 -17.76 1.05
N THR A 59 -5.76 -17.53 1.96
CA THR A 59 -4.74 -16.47 1.81
C THR A 59 -3.92 -16.65 0.53
N SER A 60 -3.52 -17.87 0.22
CA SER A 60 -2.78 -18.19 -1.02
C SER A 60 -3.60 -17.85 -2.28
N ARG A 61 -4.89 -18.22 -2.32
CA ARG A 61 -5.77 -17.89 -3.45
C ARG A 61 -5.94 -16.37 -3.62
N GLU A 62 -6.11 -15.64 -2.52
CA GLU A 62 -6.23 -14.18 -2.59
C GLU A 62 -4.93 -13.51 -3.05
N LEU A 63 -3.75 -14.02 -2.64
CA LEU A 63 -2.46 -13.54 -3.16
C LEU A 63 -2.32 -13.80 -4.67
N GLN A 64 -2.80 -14.95 -5.17
CA GLN A 64 -2.82 -15.23 -6.61
C GLN A 64 -3.74 -14.24 -7.37
N ARG A 65 -4.90 -13.87 -6.78
CA ARG A 65 -5.78 -12.83 -7.37
C ARG A 65 -5.05 -11.49 -7.46
N LEU A 66 -4.27 -11.11 -6.42
CA LEU A 66 -3.48 -9.86 -6.42
C LEU A 66 -2.36 -9.86 -7.48
N GLN A 67 -1.91 -11.01 -7.94
CA GLN A 67 -0.93 -11.12 -9.03
C GLN A 67 -1.58 -11.07 -10.42
N SER A 68 -2.90 -11.13 -10.52
CA SER A 68 -3.60 -11.08 -11.79
C SER A 68 -3.66 -9.64 -12.35
N PRO A 69 -3.72 -9.47 -13.70
CA PRO A 69 -3.90 -8.15 -14.29
C PRO A 69 -5.19 -7.43 -13.85
N ALA A 70 -6.21 -8.19 -13.44
CA ALA A 70 -7.46 -7.65 -12.92
C ALA A 70 -7.36 -7.13 -11.48
N ALA A 71 -6.26 -7.38 -10.77
CA ALA A 71 -6.09 -6.96 -9.39
C ALA A 71 -6.24 -5.44 -9.20
N VAL A 72 -5.85 -4.65 -10.21
CA VAL A 72 -6.02 -3.19 -10.19
C VAL A 72 -7.47 -2.76 -9.95
N LEU A 73 -8.45 -3.57 -10.34
CA LEU A 73 -9.87 -3.30 -10.16
C LEU A 73 -10.35 -3.58 -8.72
N GLU A 74 -9.56 -4.30 -7.94
CA GLU A 74 -9.85 -4.68 -6.55
C GLU A 74 -9.36 -3.63 -5.53
N PHE A 75 -8.45 -2.75 -5.96
CA PHE A 75 -7.94 -1.68 -5.09
C PHE A 75 -8.93 -0.53 -5.06
N GLY A 76 -9.54 -0.31 -3.90
CA GLY A 76 -10.37 0.86 -3.64
C GLY A 76 -9.55 2.15 -3.62
N ARG A 77 -10.26 3.28 -3.73
CA ARG A 77 -9.65 4.61 -3.53
C ARG A 77 -9.20 4.78 -2.07
N ILE A 78 -8.18 5.59 -1.87
CA ILE A 78 -7.77 6.03 -0.54
C ILE A 78 -8.82 6.99 -0.01
N GLU A 79 -9.62 6.52 0.95
CA GLU A 79 -10.73 7.28 1.54
C GLU A 79 -10.24 8.40 2.46
N ARG A 80 -9.13 8.16 3.16
CA ARG A 80 -8.53 9.11 4.10
C ARG A 80 -7.02 9.13 3.96
N MET A 81 -6.47 10.33 3.79
CA MET A 81 -5.02 10.53 3.76
C MET A 81 -4.43 10.32 5.17
N PRO A 82 -3.16 9.86 5.27
CA PRO A 82 -2.47 9.75 6.55
C PRO A 82 -2.46 11.06 7.34
N VAL A 83 -2.60 10.98 8.67
CA VAL A 83 -2.58 12.15 9.55
C VAL A 83 -1.16 12.69 9.72
N LYS A 84 -0.15 11.80 9.72
CA LYS A 84 1.25 12.19 9.84
C LYS A 84 1.74 12.79 8.52
N ASP A 85 2.29 14.00 8.58
CA ASP A 85 2.74 14.75 7.41
C ASP A 85 3.72 13.96 6.54
N VAL A 86 4.72 13.30 7.14
CA VAL A 86 5.72 12.52 6.40
C VAL A 86 5.07 11.40 5.56
N GLU A 87 4.12 10.68 6.14
CA GLU A 87 3.42 9.59 5.45
C GLU A 87 2.48 10.15 4.37
N ARG A 88 1.77 11.25 4.68
CA ARG A 88 0.86 11.93 3.75
C ARG A 88 1.62 12.49 2.55
N HIS A 89 2.73 13.18 2.79
CA HIS A 89 3.57 13.75 1.73
C HIS A 89 4.14 12.67 0.81
N ALA A 90 4.70 11.59 1.38
CA ALA A 90 5.20 10.47 0.58
C ALA A 90 4.11 9.84 -0.30
N LEU A 91 2.90 9.69 0.25
CA LEU A 91 1.76 9.15 -0.49
C LEU A 91 1.27 10.11 -1.57
N SER A 92 1.19 11.42 -1.29
CA SER A 92 0.80 12.46 -2.25
C SER A 92 1.77 12.51 -3.43
N VAL A 93 3.08 12.48 -3.17
CA VAL A 93 4.13 12.40 -4.21
C VAL A 93 3.93 11.17 -5.07
N ARG A 94 3.78 10.00 -4.46
CA ARG A 94 3.64 8.74 -5.20
C ARG A 94 2.39 8.70 -6.08
N ILE A 95 1.26 9.25 -5.61
CA ILE A 95 0.03 9.36 -6.42
C ILE A 95 0.29 10.24 -7.64
N VAL A 96 0.93 11.40 -7.48
CA VAL A 96 1.20 12.33 -8.57
C VAL A 96 2.17 11.72 -9.60
N GLU A 97 3.22 11.03 -9.16
CA GLU A 97 4.13 10.30 -10.05
C GLU A 97 3.36 9.27 -10.90
N LEU A 98 2.51 8.43 -10.28
CA LEU A 98 1.69 7.44 -10.99
C LEU A 98 0.71 8.07 -11.98
N VAL A 99 0.15 9.23 -11.64
CA VAL A 99 -0.72 10.00 -12.56
C VAL A 99 0.08 10.43 -13.78
N PHE A 100 1.25 11.01 -13.60
CA PHE A 100 2.06 11.51 -14.72
C PHE A 100 2.77 10.38 -15.50
N GLU A 101 3.07 9.24 -14.88
CA GLU A 101 3.49 8.03 -15.60
C GLU A 101 2.45 7.62 -16.67
N ARG A 102 1.14 7.79 -16.36
CA ARG A 102 0.04 7.44 -17.27
C ARG A 102 -0.34 8.54 -18.25
N LEU A 103 -0.26 9.80 -17.82
CA LEU A 103 -0.61 10.96 -18.65
C LEU A 103 0.52 11.43 -19.56
N GLY A 104 1.77 11.06 -19.25
CA GLY A 104 3.00 11.54 -19.84
C GLY A 104 3.76 12.51 -18.92
N GLN A 105 5.00 12.20 -18.57
CA GLN A 105 5.78 12.92 -17.55
C GLN A 105 6.07 14.38 -17.93
N GLU A 106 6.29 14.68 -19.22
CA GLU A 106 6.59 16.04 -19.70
C GLU A 106 5.33 16.85 -20.07
N ARG A 107 4.14 16.27 -19.88
CA ARG A 107 2.90 16.86 -20.33
C ARG A 107 2.45 18.00 -19.42
N ALA A 108 1.99 19.10 -20.02
CA ALA A 108 1.19 20.10 -19.32
C ALA A 108 -0.25 19.58 -19.17
N VAL A 109 -0.76 19.51 -17.96
CA VAL A 109 -2.05 18.90 -17.63
C VAL A 109 -2.98 19.98 -17.06
N PRO A 110 -4.18 20.19 -17.66
CA PRO A 110 -5.20 21.07 -17.09
C PRO A 110 -5.65 20.59 -15.71
N GLU A 111 -6.01 21.53 -14.81
CA GLU A 111 -6.44 21.21 -13.45
C GLU A 111 -7.57 20.17 -13.41
N ALA A 112 -8.57 20.29 -14.28
CA ALA A 112 -9.69 19.35 -14.32
C ALA A 112 -9.25 17.92 -14.63
N VAL A 113 -8.28 17.76 -15.56
CA VAL A 113 -7.72 16.44 -15.92
C VAL A 113 -6.87 15.88 -14.78
N LEU A 114 -6.05 16.72 -14.15
CA LEU A 114 -5.26 16.33 -12.99
C LEU A 114 -6.14 15.88 -11.83
N ASN A 115 -7.19 16.66 -11.53
CA ASN A 115 -8.15 16.33 -10.48
C ASN A 115 -8.86 15.00 -10.73
N ALA A 116 -9.31 14.78 -11.96
CA ALA A 116 -9.94 13.51 -12.35
C ALA A 116 -8.97 12.32 -12.18
N ALA A 117 -7.71 12.49 -12.61
CA ALA A 117 -6.69 11.45 -12.51
C ALA A 117 -6.29 11.13 -11.05
N ILE A 118 -6.07 12.15 -10.22
CA ILE A 118 -5.82 11.97 -8.78
C ILE A 118 -7.04 11.32 -8.10
N GLY A 119 -8.25 11.74 -8.50
CA GLY A 119 -9.52 11.20 -7.99
C GLY A 119 -9.71 9.69 -8.21
N MET A 120 -8.97 9.08 -9.11
CA MET A 120 -8.92 7.62 -9.27
C MET A 120 -8.19 6.93 -8.11
N PHE A 121 -7.28 7.62 -7.44
CA PHE A 121 -6.44 7.07 -6.36
C PHE A 121 -6.87 7.52 -4.97
N ALA A 122 -7.31 8.76 -4.81
CA ALA A 122 -7.65 9.33 -3.51
C ALA A 122 -8.93 10.18 -3.58
N THR A 123 -9.69 10.17 -2.48
CA THR A 123 -10.90 10.99 -2.35
C THR A 123 -10.53 12.46 -2.15
N ASP A 124 -9.49 12.72 -1.35
CA ASP A 124 -9.05 14.09 -1.05
C ASP A 124 -8.03 14.61 -2.09
N VAL A 125 -8.55 14.88 -3.29
CA VAL A 125 -7.75 15.39 -4.43
C VAL A 125 -7.02 16.69 -4.10
N SER A 126 -7.66 17.56 -3.32
CA SER A 126 -7.10 18.88 -3.01
C SER A 126 -5.87 18.81 -2.12
N VAL A 127 -5.85 17.88 -1.16
CA VAL A 127 -4.69 17.62 -0.30
C VAL A 127 -3.53 17.10 -1.12
N VAL A 128 -3.76 16.07 -1.95
CA VAL A 128 -2.71 15.48 -2.80
C VAL A 128 -2.07 16.53 -3.70
N ARG A 129 -2.90 17.35 -4.37
CA ARG A 129 -2.41 18.38 -5.29
C ARG A 129 -1.64 19.48 -4.56
N ARG A 130 -2.14 19.94 -3.39
CA ARG A 130 -1.46 20.97 -2.60
C ARG A 130 -0.12 20.48 -2.09
N ASP A 131 -0.09 19.30 -1.43
CA ASP A 131 1.15 18.69 -0.95
C ASP A 131 2.20 18.59 -2.07
N ALA A 132 1.80 18.14 -3.27
CA ALA A 132 2.72 17.99 -4.39
C ALA A 132 3.28 19.32 -4.90
N VAL A 133 2.51 20.39 -4.85
CA VAL A 133 2.98 21.75 -5.19
C VAL A 133 3.89 22.29 -4.10
N ASP A 134 3.52 22.16 -2.83
CA ASP A 134 4.27 22.64 -1.68
C ASP A 134 5.63 21.93 -1.55
N LEU A 135 5.68 20.66 -1.91
CA LEU A 135 6.92 19.86 -1.99
C LEU A 135 7.72 20.09 -3.27
N GLY A 136 7.23 20.92 -4.18
CA GLY A 136 7.92 21.25 -5.44
C GLY A 136 7.95 20.11 -6.48
N VAL A 137 7.17 19.05 -6.28
CA VAL A 137 6.99 17.94 -7.24
C VAL A 137 6.13 18.37 -8.43
N LEU A 138 5.13 19.22 -8.16
CA LEU A 138 4.33 19.87 -9.19
C LEU A 138 4.66 21.36 -9.28
N THR A 139 4.69 21.87 -10.50
CA THR A 139 4.60 23.30 -10.79
C THR A 139 3.25 23.63 -11.36
N ARG A 140 2.75 24.85 -11.12
CA ARG A 140 1.49 25.35 -11.69
C ARG A 140 1.70 26.71 -12.31
N THR A 141 0.84 27.06 -13.27
CA THR A 141 0.73 28.44 -13.80
C THR A 141 0.19 29.38 -12.73
N ASP A 142 0.43 30.70 -12.89
CA ASP A 142 0.00 31.73 -11.91
C ASP A 142 -1.52 31.74 -11.70
N ASP A 143 -2.30 31.44 -12.74
CA ASP A 143 -3.75 31.28 -12.68
C ASP A 143 -4.22 29.93 -12.12
N GLY A 144 -3.28 29.00 -11.87
CA GLY A 144 -3.56 27.68 -11.33
C GLY A 144 -4.25 26.70 -12.28
N SER A 145 -4.37 27.06 -13.57
CA SER A 145 -5.15 26.28 -14.55
C SER A 145 -4.39 25.08 -15.13
N VAL A 146 -3.06 25.09 -15.11
CA VAL A 146 -2.21 24.07 -15.73
C VAL A 146 -1.09 23.64 -14.78
N TYR A 147 -0.85 22.35 -14.73
CA TYR A 147 0.15 21.69 -13.89
C TYR A 147 1.17 20.93 -14.73
N ARG A 148 2.40 20.83 -14.22
CA ARG A 148 3.49 20.04 -14.79
C ARG A 148 4.23 19.30 -13.70
N LEU A 149 4.62 18.06 -13.95
CA LEU A 149 5.55 17.35 -13.09
C LEU A 149 6.94 18.00 -13.23
N ARG A 150 7.58 18.27 -12.08
CA ARG A 150 8.99 18.65 -12.08
C ARG A 150 9.82 17.37 -12.24
N VAL A 151 10.36 17.16 -13.41
CA VAL A 151 11.35 16.10 -13.64
C VAL A 151 12.70 16.68 -13.23
N ASP A 152 13.26 16.25 -12.11
CA ASP A 152 14.65 16.56 -11.79
C ASP A 152 15.53 15.87 -12.83
N ARG A 153 16.03 16.65 -13.78
CA ARG A 153 17.06 16.21 -14.73
C ARG A 153 18.40 16.15 -13.99
N THR A 154 18.54 15.22 -13.06
CA THR A 154 19.84 14.83 -12.55
C THR A 154 20.30 13.63 -13.37
N ALA A 155 21.09 13.92 -14.39
CA ALA A 155 21.92 12.96 -15.10
C ALA A 155 23.10 12.55 -14.20
#